data_9366cda8a7b686098326dc4a34a26e42
#
_entry.id   9366cda8a7b686098326dc4a34a26e42
#
_cell.length_a   1.000
_cell.length_b   1.000
_cell.length_c   1.000
_cell.angle_alpha   90.00
_cell.angle_beta   90.00
_cell.angle_gamma   90.00
#
_symmetry.space_group_name_H-M   'P 1'
#
loop_
_entity.id
_entity.type
_entity.pdbx_description
1 polymer ?
#
loop_
_entity_poly.entity_id
_entity_poly.type
_entity_poly.pdbx_seq_one_letter_code
_entity_poly.pdbx_strand_id
1 'polypeptide(L)'
;MTTHAPLIAALPKAELHLHIEGSFEPEQMMQLAERNKVELPFKTLDEAKAAYAFDNLQEFLDLYYAGMAVLLTRQDFYDLTWAYLTRVSKDNVRHVELFFDPQAHMERGVAFGTVADGILAALKDGEAKLGITSEVIMSFLRHLSEEDGFK
;
A
#
# COMPACT_ATOMS: atom_id res chain seq x y z
N MET A 1 -34.57 -6.71 -13.68
CA MET A 1 -33.24 -6.22 -14.04
C MET A 1 -32.27 -7.35 -13.79
N THR A 2 -31.63 -7.88 -14.83
CA THR A 2 -30.58 -8.91 -14.71
C THR A 2 -29.35 -8.26 -14.07
N THR A 3 -28.98 -8.69 -12.87
CA THR A 3 -27.78 -8.17 -12.21
C THR A 3 -26.56 -8.84 -12.87
N HIS A 4 -25.63 -8.05 -13.38
CA HIS A 4 -24.34 -8.54 -13.92
C HIS A 4 -23.33 -8.91 -12.81
N ALA A 5 -23.72 -8.76 -11.55
CA ALA A 5 -22.85 -8.98 -10.38
C ALA A 5 -22.16 -10.37 -10.37
N PRO A 6 -22.83 -11.49 -10.66
CA PRO A 6 -22.16 -12.80 -10.68
C PRO A 6 -21.10 -12.91 -11.80
N LEU A 7 -21.39 -12.32 -12.96
CA LEU A 7 -20.42 -12.29 -14.07
C LEU A 7 -19.20 -11.45 -13.69
N ILE A 8 -19.39 -10.24 -13.15
CA ILE A 8 -18.32 -9.35 -12.73
C ILE A 8 -17.45 -10.02 -11.68
N ALA A 9 -18.04 -10.70 -10.69
CA ALA A 9 -17.30 -11.42 -9.68
C ALA A 9 -16.45 -12.58 -10.24
N ALA A 10 -16.97 -13.28 -11.26
CA ALA A 10 -16.32 -14.43 -11.87
C ALA A 10 -15.19 -14.05 -12.85
N LEU A 11 -15.23 -12.85 -13.44
CA LEU A 11 -14.20 -12.42 -14.39
C LEU A 11 -12.83 -12.26 -13.69
N PRO A 12 -11.74 -12.80 -14.28
CA PRO A 12 -10.41 -12.47 -13.81
C PRO A 12 -10.11 -10.99 -14.08
N LYS A 13 -9.42 -10.35 -13.14
CA LYS A 13 -9.09 -8.92 -13.17
C LYS A 13 -7.59 -8.70 -13.07
N ALA A 14 -7.13 -7.57 -13.57
CA ALA A 14 -5.79 -7.03 -13.32
C ALA A 14 -5.92 -5.63 -12.71
N GLU A 15 -5.02 -5.29 -11.82
CA GLU A 15 -4.84 -3.93 -11.30
C GLU A 15 -3.46 -3.42 -11.73
N LEU A 16 -3.42 -2.35 -12.54
CA LEU A 16 -2.22 -1.95 -13.25
C LEU A 16 -1.60 -0.64 -12.76
N HIS A 17 -2.14 0.00 -11.73
CA HIS A 17 -1.63 1.26 -11.21
C HIS A 17 -2.08 1.48 -9.77
N LEU A 18 -1.40 0.82 -8.83
CA LEU A 18 -1.63 0.98 -7.41
C LEU A 18 -0.33 1.35 -6.71
N HIS A 19 -0.29 2.47 -5.98
CA HIS A 19 0.76 2.74 -5.02
C HIS A 19 0.48 1.94 -3.75
N ILE A 20 1.39 1.04 -3.40
CA ILE A 20 1.15 0.08 -2.30
C ILE A 20 0.91 0.78 -0.96
N GLU A 21 1.55 1.91 -0.73
CA GLU A 21 1.39 2.71 0.47
C GLU A 21 -0.03 3.26 0.62
N GLY A 22 -0.74 3.47 -0.50
CA GLY A 22 -2.14 3.90 -0.50
C GLY A 22 -3.14 2.78 -0.26
N SER A 23 -2.71 1.53 -0.15
CA SER A 23 -3.60 0.38 0.03
C SER A 23 -3.98 0.08 1.48
N PHE A 24 -3.54 0.90 2.43
CA PHE A 24 -3.86 0.73 3.85
C PHE A 24 -5.37 0.67 4.11
N GLU A 25 -5.75 -0.27 4.97
CA GLU A 25 -7.02 -0.22 5.68
C GLU A 25 -6.80 0.48 7.04
N PRO A 26 -7.77 1.27 7.55
CA PRO A 26 -7.62 1.99 8.82
C PRO A 26 -7.18 1.10 9.98
N GLU A 27 -7.74 -0.11 10.07
CA GLU A 27 -7.43 -1.10 11.10
C GLU A 27 -5.95 -1.50 11.07
N GLN A 28 -5.40 -1.75 9.88
CA GLN A 28 -4.02 -2.14 9.72
C GLN A 28 -3.07 -0.99 10.04
N MET A 29 -3.40 0.23 9.61
CA MET A 29 -2.62 1.44 9.91
C MET A 29 -2.50 1.64 11.43
N MET A 30 -3.62 1.54 12.17
CA MET A 30 -3.63 1.67 13.62
C MET A 30 -2.80 0.58 14.31
N GLN A 31 -2.88 -0.68 13.84
CA GLN A 31 -2.09 -1.80 14.38
C GLN A 31 -0.58 -1.58 14.18
N LEU A 32 -0.18 -1.11 13.00
CA LEU A 32 1.23 -0.82 12.72
C LEU A 32 1.73 0.38 13.52
N ALA A 33 0.91 1.40 13.70
CA ALA A 33 1.23 2.55 14.52
C ALA A 33 1.50 2.15 15.98
N GLU A 34 0.65 1.29 16.56
CA GLU A 34 0.84 0.75 17.91
C GLU A 34 2.11 -0.11 18.00
N ARG A 35 2.31 -1.04 17.05
CA ARG A 35 3.50 -1.91 16.99
C ARG A 35 4.79 -1.10 16.93
N ASN A 36 4.83 -0.07 16.11
CA ASN A 36 6.01 0.73 15.83
C ASN A 36 6.12 1.99 16.72
N LYS A 37 5.15 2.21 17.63
CA LYS A 37 5.08 3.36 18.51
C LYS A 37 5.13 4.70 17.78
N VAL A 38 4.43 4.77 16.65
CA VAL A 38 4.29 5.96 15.83
C VAL A 38 2.97 6.64 16.19
N GLU A 39 3.02 7.93 16.49
CA GLU A 39 1.82 8.72 16.72
C GLU A 39 1.14 9.06 15.38
N LEU A 40 -0.16 8.78 15.30
CA LEU A 40 -1.00 9.17 14.18
C LEU A 40 -1.80 10.43 14.53
N PRO A 41 -2.28 11.19 13.53
CA PRO A 41 -3.11 12.38 13.76
C PRO A 41 -4.51 12.03 14.31
N PHE A 42 -4.91 10.77 14.28
CA PHE A 42 -6.16 10.26 14.83
C PHE A 42 -5.88 9.26 15.95
N LYS A 43 -6.75 9.28 17.00
CA LYS A 43 -6.56 8.47 18.22
C LYS A 43 -7.43 7.22 18.26
N THR A 44 -8.48 7.20 17.47
CA THR A 44 -9.44 6.09 17.45
C THR A 44 -9.62 5.55 16.04
N LEU A 45 -10.07 4.30 15.94
CA LEU A 45 -10.38 3.69 14.65
C LEU A 45 -11.48 4.45 13.90
N ASP A 46 -12.46 5.00 14.62
CA ASP A 46 -13.55 5.78 14.00
C ASP A 46 -13.01 7.10 13.41
N GLU A 47 -12.08 7.77 14.09
CA GLU A 47 -11.39 8.94 13.54
C GLU A 47 -10.55 8.56 12.31
N ALA A 48 -9.82 7.43 12.37
CA ALA A 48 -9.07 6.92 11.24
C ALA A 48 -9.98 6.65 10.03
N LYS A 49 -11.13 5.98 10.24
CA LYS A 49 -12.13 5.73 9.19
C LYS A 49 -12.71 7.01 8.62
N ALA A 50 -12.98 8.01 9.46
CA ALA A 50 -13.48 9.30 9.01
C ALA A 50 -12.47 10.04 8.12
N ALA A 51 -11.16 9.89 8.36
CA ALA A 51 -10.12 10.49 7.55
C ALA A 51 -10.07 9.96 6.09
N TYR A 52 -10.67 8.80 5.81
CA TYR A 52 -10.79 8.28 4.44
C TYR A 52 -11.92 8.96 3.62
N ALA A 53 -12.73 9.81 4.25
CA ALA A 53 -13.71 10.64 3.57
C ALA A 53 -13.12 12.03 3.26
N PHE A 54 -12.02 12.07 2.51
CA PHE A 54 -11.32 13.28 2.11
C PHE A 54 -12.05 13.99 0.96
N ASP A 55 -12.09 15.34 1.00
CA ASP A 55 -12.76 16.19 0.02
C ASP A 55 -11.79 16.77 -1.02
N ASN A 56 -10.49 16.71 -0.77
CA ASN A 56 -9.49 17.31 -1.64
C ASN A 56 -8.15 16.53 -1.61
N LEU A 57 -7.27 16.86 -2.55
CA LEU A 57 -5.97 16.19 -2.70
C LEU A 57 -5.08 16.35 -1.45
N GLN A 58 -5.13 17.49 -0.76
CA GLN A 58 -4.27 17.71 0.41
C GLN A 58 -4.64 16.75 1.55
N GLU A 59 -5.92 16.61 1.85
CA GLU A 59 -6.42 15.70 2.87
C GLU A 59 -6.07 14.24 2.54
N PHE A 60 -6.17 13.86 1.25
CA PHE A 60 -5.70 12.55 0.79
C PHE A 60 -4.21 12.36 1.03
N LEU A 61 -3.37 13.35 0.67
CA LEU A 61 -1.92 13.25 0.87
C LEU A 61 -1.54 13.22 2.34
N ASP A 62 -2.23 13.97 3.20
CA ASP A 62 -1.98 13.96 4.64
C ASP A 62 -2.24 12.56 5.23
N LEU A 63 -3.33 11.91 4.84
CA LEU A 63 -3.63 10.52 5.20
C LEU A 63 -2.59 9.54 4.63
N TYR A 64 -2.23 9.71 3.37
CA TYR A 64 -1.25 8.87 2.68
C TYR A 64 0.11 8.89 3.39
N TYR A 65 0.64 10.08 3.70
CA TYR A 65 1.90 10.22 4.41
C TYR A 65 1.82 9.77 5.88
N ALA A 66 0.67 9.93 6.54
CA ALA A 66 0.46 9.36 7.88
C ALA A 66 0.55 7.82 7.84
N GLY A 67 -0.04 7.20 6.81
CA GLY A 67 0.09 5.76 6.57
C GLY A 67 1.52 5.34 6.29
N MET A 68 2.25 6.07 5.44
CA MET A 68 3.67 5.78 5.19
C MET A 68 4.51 5.84 6.45
N ALA A 69 4.21 6.76 7.37
CA ALA A 69 4.99 6.97 8.60
C ALA A 69 5.05 5.74 9.51
N VAL A 70 4.05 4.86 9.47
CA VAL A 70 4.02 3.65 10.31
C VAL A 70 4.84 2.49 9.74
N LEU A 71 5.33 2.59 8.48
CA LEU A 71 6.14 1.56 7.82
C LEU A 71 7.62 1.77 8.13
N LEU A 72 8.20 0.96 9.01
CA LEU A 72 9.58 1.10 9.49
C LEU A 72 10.43 -0.14 9.24
N THR A 73 9.84 -1.32 9.21
CA THR A 73 10.56 -2.58 9.12
C THR A 73 10.18 -3.37 7.87
N ARG A 74 11.04 -4.28 7.43
CA ARG A 74 10.76 -5.21 6.34
C ARG A 74 9.41 -5.93 6.55
N GLN A 75 9.09 -6.27 7.79
CA GLN A 75 7.83 -6.96 8.11
C GLN A 75 6.61 -6.06 7.90
N ASP A 76 6.72 -4.75 8.13
CA ASP A 76 5.61 -3.82 7.90
C ASP A 76 5.25 -3.75 6.42
N PHE A 77 6.25 -3.68 5.54
CA PHE A 77 6.04 -3.69 4.08
C PHE A 77 5.50 -5.03 3.58
N TYR A 78 5.97 -6.14 4.17
CA TYR A 78 5.40 -7.45 3.89
C TYR A 78 3.92 -7.50 4.31
N ASP A 79 3.60 -7.10 5.53
CA ASP A 79 2.24 -7.17 6.09
C ASP A 79 1.26 -6.30 5.28
N LEU A 80 1.67 -5.10 4.88
CA LEU A 80 0.88 -4.21 4.04
C LEU A 80 0.57 -4.87 2.69
N THR A 81 1.61 -5.32 2.00
CA THR A 81 1.49 -5.94 0.66
C THR A 81 0.68 -7.24 0.73
N TRP A 82 0.90 -8.06 1.75
CA TRP A 82 0.16 -9.30 1.95
C TRP A 82 -1.34 -9.06 2.22
N ALA A 83 -1.66 -8.05 3.04
CA ALA A 83 -3.05 -7.68 3.33
C ALA A 83 -3.77 -7.23 2.05
N TYR A 84 -3.11 -6.38 1.22
CA TYR A 84 -3.62 -5.98 -0.08
C TYR A 84 -3.88 -7.19 -0.98
N LEU A 85 -2.89 -8.07 -1.20
CA LEU A 85 -3.04 -9.25 -2.05
C LEU A 85 -4.16 -10.17 -1.57
N THR A 86 -4.27 -10.39 -0.26
CA THR A 86 -5.33 -11.19 0.35
C THR A 86 -6.72 -10.59 0.11
N ARG A 87 -6.84 -9.27 0.12
CA ARG A 87 -8.09 -8.57 -0.15
C ARG A 87 -8.49 -8.72 -1.61
N VAL A 88 -7.61 -8.39 -2.55
CA VAL A 88 -7.93 -8.41 -3.99
C VAL A 88 -8.07 -9.82 -4.56
N SER A 89 -7.49 -10.84 -3.92
CA SER A 89 -7.72 -12.23 -4.30
C SER A 89 -9.19 -12.64 -4.22
N LYS A 90 -9.95 -12.07 -3.29
CA LYS A 90 -11.39 -12.30 -3.12
C LYS A 90 -12.22 -11.71 -4.27
N ASP A 91 -11.68 -10.69 -4.92
CA ASP A 91 -12.28 -10.03 -6.08
C ASP A 91 -11.85 -10.64 -7.42
N ASN A 92 -11.19 -11.81 -7.37
CA ASN A 92 -10.66 -12.54 -8.52
C ASN A 92 -9.62 -11.74 -9.34
N VAL A 93 -8.82 -10.91 -8.67
CA VAL A 93 -7.62 -10.30 -9.26
C VAL A 93 -6.56 -11.39 -9.45
N ARG A 94 -5.93 -11.42 -10.64
CA ARG A 94 -4.94 -12.42 -11.06
C ARG A 94 -3.58 -11.83 -11.39
N HIS A 95 -3.54 -10.52 -11.57
CA HIS A 95 -2.31 -9.79 -11.87
C HIS A 95 -2.36 -8.40 -11.23
N VAL A 96 -1.22 -7.95 -10.69
CA VAL A 96 -1.07 -6.61 -10.11
C VAL A 96 0.24 -5.97 -10.56
N GLU A 97 0.20 -4.66 -10.89
CA GLU A 97 1.38 -3.82 -11.09
C GLU A 97 1.41 -2.78 -9.98
N LEU A 98 2.37 -2.94 -9.05
CA LEU A 98 2.45 -2.13 -7.85
C LEU A 98 3.54 -1.07 -7.99
N PHE A 99 3.16 0.17 -7.73
CA PHE A 99 4.10 1.25 -7.52
C PHE A 99 4.48 1.32 -6.03
N PHE A 100 5.69 1.79 -5.75
CA PHE A 100 6.12 2.13 -4.39
C PHE A 100 7.04 3.35 -4.42
N ASP A 101 7.03 4.12 -3.33
CA ASP A 101 7.69 5.42 -3.23
C ASP A 101 8.92 5.35 -2.28
N PRO A 102 10.05 4.75 -2.69
CA PRO A 102 11.17 4.48 -1.78
C PRO A 102 11.77 5.74 -1.18
N GLN A 103 11.82 6.85 -1.92
CA GLN A 103 12.42 8.10 -1.45
C GLN A 103 11.74 8.64 -0.19
N ALA A 104 10.39 8.60 -0.13
CA ALA A 104 9.65 9.04 1.05
C ALA A 104 9.95 8.19 2.31
N HIS A 105 10.34 6.93 2.13
CA HIS A 105 10.78 6.08 3.22
C HIS A 105 12.24 6.33 3.59
N MET A 106 13.12 6.50 2.59
CA MET A 106 14.55 6.75 2.78
C MET A 106 14.82 8.08 3.48
N GLU A 107 14.05 9.13 3.19
CA GLU A 107 14.10 10.43 3.91
C GLU A 107 13.84 10.28 5.41
N ARG A 108 13.05 9.29 5.81
CA ARG A 108 12.77 8.95 7.22
C ARG A 108 13.79 7.96 7.82
N GLY A 109 14.84 7.60 7.08
CA GLY A 109 15.89 6.68 7.53
C GLY A 109 15.59 5.20 7.31
N VAL A 110 14.52 4.84 6.60
CA VAL A 110 14.23 3.44 6.22
C VAL A 110 15.03 3.09 4.97
N ALA A 111 15.89 2.08 5.06
CA ALA A 111 16.75 1.69 3.94
C ALA A 111 15.92 1.14 2.75
N PHE A 112 16.35 1.44 1.52
CA PHE A 112 15.72 0.94 0.30
C PHE A 112 15.47 -0.58 0.33
N GLY A 113 16.49 -1.37 0.72
CA GLY A 113 16.36 -2.82 0.83
C GLY A 113 15.28 -3.26 1.81
N THR A 114 15.05 -2.52 2.91
CA THR A 114 13.97 -2.80 3.86
C THR A 114 12.60 -2.72 3.19
N VAL A 115 12.38 -1.69 2.37
CA VAL A 115 11.15 -1.49 1.61
C VAL A 115 10.98 -2.58 0.55
N ALA A 116 11.96 -2.68 -0.35
CA ALA A 116 11.90 -3.58 -1.50
C ALA A 116 11.79 -5.05 -1.08
N ASP A 117 12.63 -5.52 -0.12
CA ASP A 117 12.62 -6.91 0.34
C ASP A 117 11.32 -7.31 1.02
N GLY A 118 10.65 -6.37 1.71
CA GLY A 118 9.34 -6.61 2.30
C GLY A 118 8.27 -6.82 1.25
N ILE A 119 8.17 -5.91 0.29
CA ILE A 119 7.21 -5.97 -0.82
C ILE A 119 7.45 -7.23 -1.65
N LEU A 120 8.67 -7.46 -2.13
CA LEU A 120 9.00 -8.60 -2.99
C LEU A 120 8.75 -9.95 -2.31
N ALA A 121 8.98 -10.06 -1.00
CA ALA A 121 8.69 -11.29 -0.27
C ALA A 121 7.18 -11.57 -0.22
N ALA A 122 6.35 -10.56 0.00
CA ALA A 122 4.89 -10.71 -0.01
C ALA A 122 4.36 -11.04 -1.40
N LEU A 123 4.91 -10.43 -2.46
CA LEU A 123 4.53 -10.72 -3.84
C LEU A 123 4.86 -12.17 -4.23
N LYS A 124 6.04 -12.66 -3.85
CA LYS A 124 6.43 -14.06 -4.05
C LYS A 124 5.47 -15.03 -3.36
N ASP A 125 5.08 -14.71 -2.13
CA ASP A 125 4.08 -15.50 -1.40
C ASP A 125 2.70 -15.40 -2.03
N GLY A 126 2.33 -14.22 -2.57
CA GLY A 126 1.08 -13.99 -3.30
C GLY A 126 0.96 -14.86 -4.55
N GLU A 127 2.04 -14.97 -5.33
CA GLU A 127 2.07 -15.86 -6.48
C GLU A 127 1.93 -17.33 -6.05
N ALA A 128 2.69 -17.75 -5.05
CA ALA A 128 2.70 -19.13 -4.58
C ALA A 128 1.40 -19.58 -3.91
N LYS A 129 0.76 -18.69 -3.13
CA LYS A 129 -0.38 -19.04 -2.25
C LYS A 129 -1.74 -18.57 -2.78
N LEU A 130 -1.77 -17.47 -3.55
CA LEU A 130 -2.99 -16.86 -4.05
C LEU A 130 -3.12 -16.94 -5.57
N GLY A 131 -2.05 -17.30 -6.28
CA GLY A 131 -2.01 -17.38 -7.75
C GLY A 131 -2.12 -16.00 -8.42
N ILE A 132 -1.61 -14.96 -7.76
CA ILE A 132 -1.57 -13.59 -8.28
C ILE A 132 -0.16 -13.29 -8.77
N THR A 133 0.01 -13.10 -10.07
CA THR A 133 1.26 -12.61 -10.65
C THR A 133 1.44 -11.12 -10.42
N SER A 134 2.68 -10.63 -10.39
CA SER A 134 2.93 -9.23 -10.05
C SER A 134 4.15 -8.66 -10.74
N GLU A 135 4.12 -7.35 -10.99
CA GLU A 135 5.26 -6.52 -11.35
C GLU A 135 5.40 -5.37 -10.34
N VAL A 136 6.62 -4.88 -10.16
CA VAL A 136 6.92 -3.78 -9.23
C VAL A 136 7.54 -2.62 -9.99
N ILE A 137 7.00 -1.44 -9.78
CA ILE A 137 7.45 -0.20 -10.42
C ILE A 137 7.91 0.76 -9.34
N MET A 138 9.17 1.15 -9.38
CA MET A 138 9.71 2.16 -8.48
C MET A 138 9.30 3.55 -8.96
N SER A 139 8.66 4.34 -8.10
CA SER A 139 8.31 5.72 -8.37
C SER A 139 9.40 6.68 -7.92
N PHE A 140 9.45 7.83 -8.59
CA PHE A 140 10.25 8.97 -8.18
C PHE A 140 9.34 10.12 -7.71
N LEU A 141 9.71 10.77 -6.61
CA LEU A 141 9.01 11.94 -6.09
C LEU A 141 9.25 13.13 -7.03
N ARG A 142 8.30 13.42 -7.90
CA ARG A 142 8.43 14.37 -9.01
C ARG A 142 8.51 15.84 -8.59
N HIS A 143 8.33 16.14 -7.32
CA HIS A 143 8.54 17.47 -6.74
C HIS A 143 9.98 17.72 -6.31
N LEU A 144 10.83 16.69 -6.27
CA LEU A 144 12.25 16.80 -5.98
C LEU A 144 13.03 17.33 -7.21
N SER A 145 14.23 17.85 -6.96
CA SER A 145 15.15 18.18 -8.05
C SER A 145 15.59 16.90 -8.79
N GLU A 146 16.04 17.05 -10.04
CA GLU A 146 16.58 15.92 -10.81
C GLU A 146 17.74 15.23 -10.07
N GLU A 147 18.62 16.02 -9.45
CA GLU A 147 19.77 15.52 -8.68
C GLU A 147 19.33 14.68 -7.47
N ASP A 148 18.30 15.13 -6.74
CA ASP A 148 17.77 14.39 -5.59
C ASP A 148 16.92 13.20 -6.00
N GLY A 149 16.29 13.27 -7.17
CA GLY A 149 15.53 12.16 -7.75
C GLY A 149 16.37 10.92 -8.07
N PHE A 150 17.68 11.10 -8.32
CA PHE A 150 18.60 10.02 -8.67
C PHE A 150 19.57 9.59 -7.54
N LYS A 151 19.38 10.08 -6.33
CA LYS A 151 20.12 9.63 -5.14
C LYS A 151 19.48 8.41 -4.50
#